data_63e3d692be815a4ed8922df8332c169b
#
_entry.id   63e3d692be815a4ed8922df8332c169b
#
_cell.length_a   1.000
_cell.length_b   1.000
_cell.length_c   1.000
_cell.angle_alpha   90.00
_cell.angle_beta   90.00
_cell.angle_gamma   90.00
#
_symmetry.space_group_name_H-M   'P 1'
#
loop_
_entity.id
_entity.type
_entity.pdbx_description
1 polymer ?
#
loop_
_entity_poly.entity_id
_entity_poly.type
_entity_poly.pdbx_seq_one_letter_code
_entity_poly.pdbx_strand_id
1 'polypeptide(L)'
;MGQWKLLGTTACVALLAGNAALADVTPQEVWENWKALSESYGQTLTVASEETDGDTLTVSGLVTTSEQNGAKATVTIEEVNFTDGGDGTVTVTMSDAMTMEMTTAAAADMPAVTTKVSMTAPGLETTVSGDASEMTYDFVGD
;
A
#
# COMPACT_ATOMS: atom_id res chain seq x y z
N MET A 1 -67.17 -25.12 14.96
CA MET A 1 -65.97 -25.90 15.06
C MET A 1 -64.82 -25.13 14.37
N GLY A 2 -64.05 -24.51 15.18
CA GLY A 2 -62.91 -23.80 14.64
C GLY A 2 -61.81 -24.77 14.23
N GLN A 3 -61.56 -24.80 12.97
CA GLN A 3 -60.34 -25.43 12.47
C GLN A 3 -59.18 -24.49 12.73
N TRP A 4 -58.50 -24.75 13.78
CA TRP A 4 -57.22 -24.11 14.05
C TRP A 4 -56.21 -24.67 13.08
N LYS A 5 -56.14 -24.08 11.93
CA LYS A 5 -54.96 -24.36 11.11
C LYS A 5 -53.80 -23.70 11.81
N LEU A 6 -53.07 -24.51 12.48
CA LEU A 6 -51.72 -24.20 12.85
C LEU A 6 -50.95 -23.94 11.57
N LEU A 7 -50.96 -22.70 11.18
CA LEU A 7 -49.94 -22.21 10.24
C LEU A 7 -48.61 -22.38 10.97
N GLY A 8 -47.98 -23.50 10.66
CA GLY A 8 -46.59 -23.67 11.00
C GLY A 8 -45.85 -22.47 10.40
N THR A 9 -45.46 -21.57 11.27
CA THR A 9 -44.46 -20.58 10.93
C THR A 9 -43.21 -21.37 10.65
N THR A 10 -43.02 -21.71 9.39
CA THR A 10 -41.71 -22.10 8.91
C THR A 10 -40.85 -20.88 9.13
N ALA A 11 -40.19 -20.82 10.27
CA ALA A 11 -39.07 -19.94 10.42
C ALA A 11 -38.09 -20.34 9.33
N CYS A 12 -38.11 -19.62 8.23
CA CYS A 12 -36.97 -19.55 7.36
C CYS A 12 -35.85 -18.99 8.24
N VAL A 13 -35.13 -19.89 8.89
CA VAL A 13 -33.77 -19.61 9.27
C VAL A 13 -33.09 -19.37 7.94
N ALA A 14 -33.11 -18.12 7.50
CA ALA A 14 -32.12 -17.67 6.56
C ALA A 14 -30.81 -17.95 7.29
N LEU A 15 -30.21 -19.07 6.99
CA LEU A 15 -28.80 -19.25 7.10
C LEU A 15 -28.24 -18.12 6.26
N LEU A 16 -28.04 -16.97 6.87
CA LEU A 16 -26.94 -16.12 6.50
C LEU A 16 -25.73 -17.04 6.66
N ALA A 17 -25.50 -17.87 5.64
CA ALA A 17 -24.15 -18.19 5.28
C ALA A 17 -23.52 -16.84 5.09
N GLY A 18 -23.04 -16.27 6.19
CA GLY A 18 -22.10 -15.22 6.10
C GLY A 18 -21.06 -15.80 5.17
N ASN A 19 -21.09 -15.42 3.92
CA ASN A 19 -19.86 -15.35 3.20
C ASN A 19 -19.01 -14.55 4.17
N ALA A 20 -18.14 -15.23 4.90
CA ALA A 20 -16.99 -14.55 5.41
C ALA A 20 -16.46 -13.90 4.14
N ALA A 21 -16.78 -12.63 3.96
CA ALA A 21 -16.13 -11.83 2.97
C ALA A 21 -14.68 -12.01 3.35
N LEU A 22 -14.01 -12.90 2.62
CA LEU A 22 -12.58 -13.01 2.75
C LEU A 22 -12.13 -11.58 2.53
N ALA A 23 -11.51 -11.00 3.56
CA ALA A 23 -11.02 -9.66 3.48
C ALA A 23 -9.97 -9.67 2.37
N ASP A 24 -10.36 -9.17 1.21
CA ASP A 24 -9.55 -9.16 0.01
C ASP A 24 -9.04 -7.75 -0.19
N VAL A 25 -7.75 -7.63 -0.42
CA VAL A 25 -7.14 -6.38 -0.86
C VAL A 25 -6.79 -6.48 -2.33
N THR A 26 -6.92 -5.38 -3.03
CA THR A 26 -6.54 -5.26 -4.43
C THR A 26 -5.26 -4.44 -4.57
N PRO A 27 -4.50 -4.60 -5.66
CA PRO A 27 -3.33 -3.76 -5.94
C PRO A 27 -3.65 -2.26 -5.86
N GLN A 28 -4.79 -1.85 -6.39
CA GLN A 28 -5.22 -0.46 -6.35
C GLN A 28 -5.46 0.05 -4.92
N GLU A 29 -6.12 -0.74 -4.08
CA GLU A 29 -6.37 -0.38 -2.68
C GLU A 29 -5.09 -0.25 -1.87
N VAL A 30 -4.12 -1.15 -2.08
CA VAL A 30 -2.81 -1.07 -1.44
C VAL A 30 -2.10 0.22 -1.85
N TRP A 31 -2.11 0.54 -3.13
CA TRP A 31 -1.50 1.76 -3.66
C TRP A 31 -2.19 3.03 -3.10
N GLU A 32 -3.52 3.07 -3.08
CA GLU A 32 -4.27 4.18 -2.48
C GLU A 32 -3.95 4.34 -0.99
N ASN A 33 -3.80 3.23 -0.28
CA ASN A 33 -3.40 3.24 1.13
C ASN A 33 -1.99 3.84 1.30
N TRP A 34 -1.05 3.49 0.42
CA TRP A 34 0.29 4.07 0.45
C TRP A 34 0.29 5.58 0.21
N LYS A 35 -0.51 6.03 -0.73
CA LYS A 35 -0.68 7.48 -0.98
C LYS A 35 -1.24 8.20 0.24
N ALA A 36 -2.31 7.68 0.82
CA ALA A 36 -2.93 8.25 2.00
C ALA A 36 -1.99 8.26 3.22
N LEU A 37 -1.22 7.18 3.39
CA LEU A 37 -0.24 7.08 4.47
C LEU A 37 0.87 8.13 4.32
N SER A 38 1.39 8.30 3.11
CA SER A 38 2.40 9.32 2.82
C SER A 38 1.88 10.73 3.12
N GLU A 39 0.66 11.04 2.72
CA GLU A 39 0.01 12.32 3.03
C GLU A 39 -0.15 12.52 4.54
N SER A 40 -0.51 11.47 5.26
CA SER A 40 -0.71 11.54 6.72
C SER A 40 0.59 11.86 7.47
N TYR A 41 1.74 11.49 6.91
CA TYR A 41 3.06 11.83 7.43
C TYR A 41 3.60 13.16 6.90
N GLY A 42 2.80 13.91 6.16
CA GLY A 42 3.22 15.17 5.56
C GLY A 42 4.20 15.02 4.41
N GLN A 43 4.23 13.87 3.79
CA GLN A 43 5.08 13.58 2.63
C GLN A 43 4.34 13.88 1.33
N THR A 44 5.07 14.33 0.34
CA THR A 44 4.56 14.48 -1.03
C THR A 44 5.01 13.29 -1.85
N LEU A 45 4.06 12.59 -2.45
CA LEU A 45 4.32 11.43 -3.28
C LEU A 45 3.94 11.75 -4.73
N THR A 46 4.86 11.53 -5.65
CA THR A 46 4.66 11.71 -7.08
C THR A 46 5.12 10.48 -7.85
N VAL A 47 4.52 10.23 -8.99
CA VAL A 47 4.88 9.11 -9.86
C VAL A 47 4.95 9.57 -11.32
N ALA A 48 5.79 8.90 -12.10
CA ALA A 48 5.89 9.15 -13.53
C ALA A 48 4.74 8.50 -14.28
N SER A 49 4.38 7.26 -13.90
CA SER A 49 3.27 6.53 -14.52
C SER A 49 2.68 5.47 -13.57
N GLU A 50 1.42 5.18 -13.79
CA GLU A 50 0.70 4.06 -13.20
C GLU A 50 0.08 3.25 -14.34
N GLU A 51 0.38 1.97 -14.39
CA GLU A 51 -0.13 1.07 -15.43
C GLU A 51 -0.64 -0.22 -14.80
N THR A 52 -1.81 -0.65 -15.23
CA THR A 52 -2.38 -1.94 -14.83
C THR A 52 -2.36 -2.89 -16.01
N ASP A 53 -1.72 -4.03 -15.83
CA ASP A 53 -1.69 -5.12 -16.81
C ASP A 53 -2.07 -6.42 -16.10
N GLY A 54 -3.26 -6.95 -16.43
CA GLY A 54 -3.80 -8.12 -15.78
C GLY A 54 -3.97 -7.92 -14.27
N ASP A 55 -3.27 -8.69 -13.48
CA ASP A 55 -3.34 -8.69 -12.02
C ASP A 55 -2.28 -7.79 -11.36
N THR A 56 -1.51 -7.08 -12.16
CA THR A 56 -0.39 -6.26 -11.66
C THR A 56 -0.60 -4.78 -11.95
N LEU A 57 -0.51 -3.98 -10.90
CA LEU A 57 -0.38 -2.53 -11.00
C LEU A 57 1.11 -2.19 -10.89
N THR A 58 1.64 -1.55 -11.91
CA THR A 58 3.03 -1.07 -11.95
C THR A 58 3.07 0.43 -11.78
N VAL A 59 3.77 0.89 -10.76
CA VAL A 59 4.03 2.30 -10.48
C VAL A 59 5.48 2.58 -10.81
N SER A 60 5.72 3.48 -11.74
CA SER A 60 7.07 3.82 -12.21
C SER A 60 7.46 5.23 -11.80
N GLY A 61 8.73 5.40 -11.47
CA GLY A 61 9.27 6.70 -11.09
C GLY A 61 8.65 7.27 -9.82
N LEU A 62 8.52 6.45 -8.78
CA LEU A 62 8.00 6.86 -7.49
C LEU A 62 8.99 7.77 -6.76
N VAL A 63 8.55 8.96 -6.41
CA VAL A 63 9.33 9.94 -5.63
C VAL A 63 8.53 10.38 -4.42
N THR A 64 9.09 10.16 -3.25
CA THR A 64 8.53 10.64 -2.00
C THR A 64 9.42 11.72 -1.41
N THR A 65 8.85 12.86 -1.10
CA THR A 65 9.56 14.02 -0.55
C THR A 65 8.98 14.39 0.81
N SER A 66 9.84 14.60 1.79
CA SER A 66 9.47 15.14 3.09
C SER A 66 10.33 16.33 3.44
N GLU A 67 9.75 17.33 4.08
CA GLU A 67 10.44 18.53 4.56
C GLU A 67 10.14 18.73 6.04
N GLN A 68 11.20 18.85 6.84
CA GLN A 68 11.08 19.15 8.27
C GLN A 68 12.25 20.07 8.69
N ASN A 69 11.92 21.15 9.38
CA ASN A 69 12.91 22.06 9.96
C ASN A 69 13.97 22.56 8.96
N GLY A 70 13.57 22.77 7.71
CA GLY A 70 14.48 23.21 6.66
C GLY A 70 15.32 22.10 6.03
N ALA A 71 15.16 20.86 6.47
CA ALA A 71 15.76 19.72 5.82
C ALA A 71 14.76 19.06 4.87
N LYS A 72 15.24 18.65 3.70
CA LYS A 72 14.44 17.96 2.68
C LYS A 72 15.00 16.57 2.45
N ALA A 73 14.16 15.56 2.53
CA ALA A 73 14.50 14.18 2.20
C ALA A 73 13.67 13.74 0.98
N THR A 74 14.34 13.15 0.01
CA THR A 74 13.70 12.63 -1.20
C THR A 74 14.11 11.17 -1.39
N VAL A 75 13.13 10.28 -1.51
CA VAL A 75 13.34 8.86 -1.83
C VAL A 75 12.82 8.60 -3.22
N THR A 76 13.65 8.00 -4.06
CA THR A 76 13.30 7.62 -5.43
C THR A 76 13.37 6.11 -5.59
N ILE A 77 12.29 5.52 -6.07
CA ILE A 77 12.18 4.11 -6.42
C ILE A 77 11.77 4.04 -7.88
N GLU A 78 12.55 3.34 -8.70
CA GLU A 78 12.29 3.29 -10.14
C GLU A 78 10.99 2.58 -10.49
N GLU A 79 10.68 1.50 -9.80
CA GLU A 79 9.49 0.70 -10.07
C GLU A 79 9.00 -0.01 -8.81
N VAL A 80 7.69 0.00 -8.64
CA VAL A 80 6.98 -0.79 -7.62
C VAL A 80 5.86 -1.55 -8.30
N ASN A 81 5.79 -2.84 -8.07
CA ASN A 81 4.77 -3.73 -8.61
C ASN A 81 3.86 -4.22 -7.50
N PHE A 82 2.56 -4.06 -7.69
CA PHE A 82 1.51 -4.58 -6.81
C PHE A 82 0.79 -5.68 -7.58
N THR A 83 0.98 -6.91 -7.18
CA THR A 83 0.42 -8.09 -7.87
C THR A 83 -0.64 -8.76 -7.01
N ASP A 84 -1.84 -8.92 -7.56
CA ASP A 84 -2.89 -9.69 -6.93
C ASP A 84 -2.48 -11.17 -6.85
N GLY A 85 -2.46 -11.73 -5.65
CA GLY A 85 -2.08 -13.12 -5.41
C GLY A 85 -3.18 -14.13 -5.73
N GLY A 86 -4.40 -13.66 -6.02
CA GLY A 86 -5.55 -14.53 -6.30
C GLY A 86 -6.18 -15.18 -5.06
N ASP A 87 -5.63 -14.91 -3.88
CA ASP A 87 -6.07 -15.44 -2.59
C ASP A 87 -6.51 -14.33 -1.60
N GLY A 88 -6.78 -13.13 -2.13
CA GLY A 88 -7.13 -11.96 -1.34
C GLY A 88 -5.92 -11.20 -0.79
N THR A 89 -4.73 -11.57 -1.17
CA THR A 89 -3.48 -10.88 -0.82
C THR A 89 -2.88 -10.15 -2.02
N VAL A 90 -2.06 -9.18 -1.75
CA VAL A 90 -1.29 -8.45 -2.77
C VAL A 90 0.19 -8.58 -2.45
N THR A 91 0.98 -8.99 -3.41
CA THR A 91 2.43 -9.02 -3.30
C THR A 91 3.00 -7.72 -3.86
N VAL A 92 3.81 -7.06 -3.07
CA VAL A 92 4.49 -5.82 -3.46
C VAL A 92 5.98 -6.11 -3.64
N THR A 93 6.48 -5.83 -4.82
CA THR A 93 7.90 -5.91 -5.14
C THR A 93 8.40 -4.56 -5.62
N MET A 94 9.67 -4.26 -5.37
CA MET A 94 10.29 -3.00 -5.75
C MET A 94 11.56 -3.28 -6.57
N SER A 95 11.97 -2.29 -7.34
CA SER A 95 13.30 -2.34 -7.97
C SER A 95 14.38 -2.50 -6.89
N ASP A 96 15.43 -3.26 -7.22
CA ASP A 96 16.48 -3.61 -6.28
C ASP A 96 17.23 -2.39 -5.71
N ALA A 97 17.26 -1.32 -6.44
CA ALA A 97 17.94 -0.09 -6.06
C ALA A 97 16.95 1.03 -5.76
N MET A 98 17.17 1.70 -4.65
CA MET A 98 16.50 2.95 -4.32
C MET A 98 17.52 4.02 -3.96
N THR A 99 17.20 5.25 -4.26
CA THR A 99 18.06 6.38 -3.96
C THR A 99 17.38 7.28 -2.92
N MET A 100 18.12 7.64 -1.89
CA MET A 100 17.71 8.64 -0.91
C MET A 100 18.62 9.85 -1.04
N GLU A 101 18.02 11.01 -1.15
CA GLU A 101 18.74 12.28 -1.16
C GLU A 101 18.26 13.14 0.02
N MET A 102 19.17 13.60 0.82
CA MET A 102 18.87 14.46 1.95
C MET A 102 19.62 15.78 1.79
N THR A 103 18.88 16.87 1.84
CA THR A 103 19.44 18.22 1.76
C THR A 103 19.12 18.96 3.05
N THR A 104 20.14 19.47 3.71
CA THR A 104 19.99 20.36 4.87
C THR A 104 20.07 21.81 4.42
N ALA A 105 19.18 22.65 4.98
CA ALA A 105 19.21 24.08 4.69
C ALA A 105 20.50 24.72 5.16
N ALA A 106 20.93 25.76 4.44
CA ALA A 106 22.04 26.61 4.87
C ALA A 106 21.69 27.32 6.18
N ALA A 107 22.59 27.24 7.16
CA ALA A 107 22.55 28.07 8.37
C ALA A 107 23.55 29.22 8.24
N ALA A 108 23.51 30.18 9.15
CA ALA A 108 24.23 31.46 9.05
C ALA A 108 25.75 31.31 8.72
N ASP A 109 26.39 30.24 9.14
CA ASP A 109 27.82 29.95 8.92
C ASP A 109 28.09 28.61 8.24
N MET A 110 27.03 27.92 7.77
CA MET A 110 27.15 26.61 7.14
C MET A 110 26.39 26.57 5.81
N PRO A 111 27.03 26.15 4.73
CA PRO A 111 26.35 25.97 3.46
C PRO A 111 25.35 24.82 3.53
N ALA A 112 24.36 24.83 2.64
CA ALA A 112 23.49 23.66 2.46
C ALA A 112 24.31 22.43 2.08
N VAL A 113 24.01 21.32 2.69
CA VAL A 113 24.67 20.03 2.42
C VAL A 113 23.67 19.08 1.83
N THR A 114 24.01 18.49 0.70
CA THR A 114 23.22 17.43 0.07
C THR A 114 23.98 16.12 0.17
N THR A 115 23.33 15.13 0.79
CA THR A 115 23.86 13.78 0.90
C THR A 115 22.99 12.84 0.07
N LYS A 116 23.61 12.08 -0.80
CA LYS A 116 22.95 11.06 -1.62
C LYS A 116 23.38 9.68 -1.19
N VAL A 117 22.42 8.84 -0.86
CA VAL A 117 22.64 7.45 -0.46
C VAL A 117 21.90 6.55 -1.42
N SER A 118 22.61 5.59 -2.00
CA SER A 118 21.99 4.53 -2.79
C SER A 118 21.92 3.29 -1.94
N MET A 119 20.73 2.73 -1.82
CA MET A 119 20.49 1.48 -1.11
C MET A 119 20.09 0.41 -2.10
N THR A 120 20.53 -0.81 -1.84
CA THR A 120 20.16 -1.98 -2.63
C THR A 120 19.51 -3.00 -1.69
N ALA A 121 18.30 -3.41 -2.01
CA ALA A 121 17.55 -4.40 -1.26
C ALA A 121 16.99 -5.46 -2.22
N PRO A 122 17.87 -6.33 -2.77
CA PRO A 122 17.44 -7.34 -3.71
C PRO A 122 16.50 -8.34 -3.04
N GLY A 123 15.45 -8.74 -3.74
CA GLY A 123 14.51 -9.73 -3.26
C GLY A 123 13.58 -9.27 -2.14
N LEU A 124 13.49 -7.97 -1.88
CA LEU A 124 12.52 -7.46 -0.91
C LEU A 124 11.11 -7.65 -1.46
N GLU A 125 10.34 -8.44 -0.75
CA GLU A 125 8.94 -8.72 -1.06
C GLU A 125 8.07 -8.42 0.14
N THR A 126 6.93 -7.80 -0.09
CA THR A 126 5.95 -7.51 0.94
C THR A 126 4.62 -8.14 0.56
N THR A 127 4.05 -8.93 1.45
CA THR A 127 2.70 -9.46 1.27
C THR A 127 1.72 -8.62 2.07
N VAL A 128 0.69 -8.12 1.42
CA VAL A 128 -0.37 -7.33 2.03
C VAL A 128 -1.64 -8.17 2.11
N SER A 129 -2.21 -8.26 3.29
CA SER A 129 -3.45 -8.97 3.56
C SER A 129 -4.41 -8.08 4.36
N GLY A 130 -5.64 -8.54 4.53
CA GLY A 130 -6.67 -7.79 5.22
C GLY A 130 -7.68 -7.18 4.25
N ASP A 131 -8.21 -6.03 4.57
CA ASP A 131 -9.14 -5.28 3.72
C ASP A 131 -8.71 -3.81 3.59
N ALA A 132 -9.45 -3.04 2.77
CA ALA A 132 -9.14 -1.65 2.51
C ALA A 132 -9.12 -0.75 3.78
N SER A 133 -9.76 -1.17 4.85
CA SER A 133 -9.82 -0.44 6.12
C SER A 133 -8.75 -0.88 7.12
N GLU A 134 -8.27 -2.10 7.01
CA GLU A 134 -7.27 -2.68 7.90
C GLU A 134 -6.34 -3.62 7.13
N MET A 135 -5.15 -3.14 6.81
CA MET A 135 -4.14 -3.89 6.06
C MET A 135 -3.02 -4.35 6.97
N THR A 136 -2.57 -5.57 6.74
CA THR A 136 -1.40 -6.16 7.39
C THR A 136 -0.29 -6.33 6.37
N TYR A 137 0.93 -5.94 6.74
CA TYR A 137 2.11 -6.00 5.87
C TYR A 137 3.13 -6.98 6.44
N ASP A 138 3.44 -8.01 5.68
CA ASP A 138 4.47 -8.99 6.00
C ASP A 138 5.67 -8.81 5.07
N PHE A 139 6.83 -8.50 5.64
CA PHE A 139 8.05 -8.23 4.89
C PHE A 139 8.95 -9.47 4.87
N VAL A 140 9.37 -9.85 3.69
CA VAL A 140 10.35 -10.90 3.46
C VAL A 140 11.50 -10.30 2.65
N GLY A 141 12.72 -10.48 3.13
CA GLY A 141 13.92 -10.03 2.44
C GLY A 141 15.09 -10.94 2.79
N ASP A 142 16.03 -11.09 1.88
CA ASP A 142 17.30 -11.80 2.10
C ASP A 142 18.35 -10.89 2.72
#